data_b1268fa28658afcb6c8528fd32021645
#
_entry.id   b1268fa28658afcb6c8528fd32021645
#
_cell.length_a   1.000
_cell.length_b   1.000
_cell.length_c   1.000
_cell.angle_alpha   90.00
_cell.angle_beta   90.00
_cell.angle_gamma   90.00
#
_symmetry.space_group_name_H-M   'P 1'
#
loop_
_entity.id
_entity.type
_entity.pdbx_description
1 polymer ?
#
loop_
_entity_poly.entity_id
_entity_poly.type
_entity_poly.pdbx_seq_one_letter_code
_entity_poly.pdbx_strand_id
1 'polypeptide(L)'
;VAATDATGAKKEVKAHDAFFAQADYDFDFAKLGAAYVAFQGSDAKNVKDINGDLAIGFDNIWGVNLTVPANDFRVFGEYWKSNADNNNKTWQAGIGYGALDLKKPGSFSLDVAYNRVGTNAYFGGTTYQVNDFFSAGDKEMKFWNVVAQVALQKNISLRGEFAFDISGYTKDNESKYDDN
;
A
#
# COMPACT_ATOMS: atom_id res chain seq x y z
N VAL A 1 7.54 0.58 -19.06
CA VAL A 1 8.04 1.84 -18.50
C VAL A 1 9.35 2.17 -19.20
N ALA A 2 9.48 3.37 -19.76
CA ALA A 2 10.74 3.81 -20.38
C ALA A 2 11.66 4.33 -19.26
N ALA A 3 12.80 3.72 -19.07
CA ALA A 3 13.81 4.19 -18.17
C ALA A 3 15.05 4.66 -18.94
N THR A 4 15.82 5.54 -18.36
CA THR A 4 17.05 6.04 -18.94
C THR A 4 18.22 5.40 -18.19
N ASP A 5 19.14 4.79 -18.90
CA ASP A 5 20.34 4.24 -18.28
C ASP A 5 21.35 5.36 -17.90
N ALA A 6 22.43 5.00 -17.21
CA ALA A 6 23.45 5.95 -16.76
C ALA A 6 24.15 6.71 -17.92
N THR A 7 23.91 6.31 -19.18
CA THR A 7 24.46 6.96 -20.38
C THR A 7 23.46 7.87 -21.08
N GLY A 8 22.23 8.00 -20.53
CA GLY A 8 21.17 8.80 -21.12
C GLY A 8 20.38 8.08 -22.24
N ALA A 9 20.66 6.82 -22.50
CA ALA A 9 19.92 6.02 -23.48
C ALA A 9 18.60 5.54 -22.89
N LYS A 10 17.52 5.69 -23.64
CA LYS A 10 16.19 5.12 -23.23
C LYS A 10 16.28 3.61 -23.30
N LYS A 11 16.24 2.96 -22.13
CA LYS A 11 16.14 1.51 -22.01
C LYS A 11 14.69 1.14 -21.72
N GLU A 12 14.09 0.35 -22.60
CA GLU A 12 12.76 -0.19 -22.36
C GLU A 12 12.89 -1.32 -21.32
N VAL A 13 12.28 -1.12 -20.15
CA VAL A 13 12.22 -2.17 -19.13
C VAL A 13 11.07 -3.07 -19.48
N LYS A 14 11.38 -4.27 -19.83
CA LYS A 14 10.42 -5.35 -19.98
C LYS A 14 10.47 -6.20 -18.73
N ALA A 15 9.44 -6.10 -17.86
CA ALA A 15 9.13 -7.21 -16.98
C ALA A 15 8.62 -8.33 -17.90
N HIS A 16 9.37 -9.41 -18.03
CA HIS A 16 9.00 -10.49 -18.93
C HIS A 16 7.90 -11.35 -18.33
N ASP A 17 7.95 -11.63 -17.03
CA ASP A 17 7.01 -12.47 -16.34
C ASP A 17 6.80 -11.98 -14.92
N ALA A 18 5.58 -12.19 -14.38
CA ALA A 18 5.27 -11.99 -12.98
C ALA A 18 4.63 -13.25 -12.42
N PHE A 19 5.10 -13.67 -11.27
CA PHE A 19 4.52 -14.75 -10.49
C PHE A 19 3.79 -14.16 -9.29
N PHE A 20 2.55 -14.58 -9.08
CA PHE A 20 1.75 -14.21 -7.92
C PHE A 20 1.23 -15.48 -7.24
N ALA A 21 1.38 -15.54 -5.92
CA ALA A 21 0.80 -16.57 -5.08
C ALA A 21 0.12 -15.92 -3.88
N GLN A 22 -1.07 -16.40 -3.54
CA GLN A 22 -1.83 -15.96 -2.37
C GLN A 22 -2.43 -17.17 -1.67
N ALA A 23 -2.46 -17.11 -0.35
CA ALA A 23 -3.16 -18.06 0.50
C ALA A 23 -3.91 -17.29 1.58
N ASP A 24 -5.19 -17.60 1.75
CA ASP A 24 -6.04 -17.05 2.78
C ASP A 24 -6.62 -18.18 3.60
N TYR A 25 -6.67 -17.98 4.91
CA TYR A 25 -7.26 -18.92 5.84
C TYR A 25 -8.18 -18.19 6.83
N ASP A 26 -9.41 -18.69 6.93
CA ASP A 26 -10.43 -18.17 7.84
C ASP A 26 -10.52 -19.12 9.05
N PHE A 27 -9.98 -18.67 10.17
CA PHE A 27 -10.17 -19.28 11.47
C PHE A 27 -11.50 -18.78 12.05
N ASP A 28 -12.10 -19.52 12.97
CA ASP A 28 -13.32 -19.07 13.63
C ASP A 28 -13.16 -17.72 14.34
N PHE A 29 -11.95 -17.40 14.79
CA PHE A 29 -11.64 -16.20 15.56
C PHE A 29 -10.80 -15.16 14.81
N ALA A 30 -10.26 -15.49 13.62
CA ALA A 30 -9.39 -14.57 12.88
C ALA A 30 -9.29 -14.98 11.39
N LYS A 31 -8.98 -14.01 10.54
CA LYS A 31 -8.65 -14.23 9.13
C LYS A 31 -7.19 -13.89 8.89
N LEU A 32 -6.44 -14.82 8.34
CA LEU A 32 -5.04 -14.68 8.01
C LEU A 32 -4.86 -14.80 6.49
N GLY A 33 -4.15 -13.86 5.89
CA GLY A 33 -3.74 -13.93 4.50
C GLY A 33 -2.23 -13.81 4.37
N ALA A 34 -1.69 -14.41 3.32
CA ALA A 34 -0.30 -14.25 2.91
C ALA A 34 -0.23 -14.17 1.38
N ALA A 35 0.62 -13.30 0.86
CA ALA A 35 0.83 -13.17 -0.56
C ALA A 35 2.32 -12.98 -0.90
N TYR A 36 2.69 -13.43 -2.08
CA TYR A 36 4.01 -13.28 -2.64
C TYR A 36 3.92 -12.89 -4.11
N VAL A 37 4.71 -11.89 -4.49
CA VAL A 37 4.85 -11.45 -5.88
C VAL A 37 6.31 -11.47 -6.25
N ALA A 38 6.65 -12.04 -7.40
CA ALA A 38 7.99 -11.97 -7.96
C ALA A 38 7.91 -11.52 -9.42
N PHE A 39 8.81 -10.65 -9.80
CA PHE A 39 9.00 -10.20 -11.18
C PHE A 39 10.25 -10.86 -11.74
N GLN A 40 10.13 -11.51 -12.87
CA GLN A 40 11.25 -12.08 -13.60
C GLN A 40 11.69 -11.10 -14.69
N GLY A 41 12.96 -10.74 -14.64
CA GLY A 41 13.61 -9.85 -15.58
C GLY A 41 14.82 -9.22 -14.89
N SER A 42 16.00 -9.42 -15.44
CA SER A 42 17.29 -9.04 -14.82
C SER A 42 17.45 -7.56 -14.55
N ASP A 43 16.53 -6.73 -15.01
CA ASP A 43 16.66 -5.27 -14.97
C ASP A 43 15.73 -4.58 -13.95
N ALA A 44 14.81 -5.31 -13.30
CA ALA A 44 13.81 -4.71 -12.41
C ALA A 44 14.44 -3.94 -11.22
N LYS A 45 15.58 -4.43 -10.70
CA LYS A 45 16.33 -3.78 -9.62
C LYS A 45 17.11 -2.53 -10.06
N ASN A 46 17.47 -2.43 -11.33
CA ASN A 46 18.45 -1.45 -11.80
C ASN A 46 17.84 -0.37 -12.68
N VAL A 47 16.52 -0.38 -12.84
CA VAL A 47 15.85 0.57 -13.69
C VAL A 47 15.56 1.84 -12.92
N LYS A 48 16.09 2.93 -13.45
CA LYS A 48 15.77 4.28 -12.98
C LYS A 48 14.67 4.87 -13.85
N ASP A 49 13.76 5.58 -13.20
CA ASP A 49 12.79 6.40 -13.92
C ASP A 49 13.45 7.63 -14.57
N ILE A 50 12.66 8.48 -15.21
CA ILE A 50 13.13 9.70 -15.89
C ILE A 50 13.83 10.69 -14.92
N ASN A 51 13.58 10.59 -13.61
CA ASN A 51 14.15 11.43 -12.56
C ASN A 51 15.42 10.81 -11.94
N GLY A 52 15.78 9.61 -12.36
CA GLY A 52 16.92 8.87 -11.83
C GLY A 52 16.60 8.04 -10.59
N ASP A 53 15.33 7.95 -10.18
CA ASP A 53 14.86 7.08 -9.11
C ASP A 53 14.61 5.66 -9.62
N LEU A 54 14.72 4.66 -8.73
CA LEU A 54 14.42 3.29 -9.10
C LEU A 54 12.94 3.14 -9.41
N ALA A 55 12.58 2.78 -10.64
CA ALA A 55 11.19 2.63 -11.06
C ALA A 55 10.49 1.48 -10.34
N ILE A 56 11.24 0.41 -10.03
CA ILE A 56 10.83 -0.69 -9.15
C ILE A 56 12.11 -1.08 -8.40
N GLY A 57 12.21 -0.71 -7.13
CA GLY A 57 13.41 -0.95 -6.32
C GLY A 57 13.62 -2.41 -5.88
N PHE A 58 12.82 -3.38 -6.38
CA PHE A 58 12.82 -4.75 -5.90
C PHE A 58 12.37 -5.75 -6.98
N ASP A 59 12.76 -7.03 -6.85
CA ASP A 59 12.33 -8.13 -7.73
C ASP A 59 11.16 -8.91 -7.11
N ASN A 60 11.04 -8.91 -5.80
CA ASN A 60 9.98 -9.62 -5.12
C ASN A 60 9.51 -8.88 -3.87
N ILE A 61 8.27 -9.14 -3.52
CA ILE A 61 7.62 -8.64 -2.32
C ILE A 61 6.72 -9.74 -1.75
N TRP A 62 6.72 -9.88 -0.45
CA TRP A 62 5.79 -10.73 0.27
C TRP A 62 5.06 -9.93 1.35
N GLY A 63 3.88 -10.37 1.68
CA GLY A 63 3.07 -9.73 2.71
C GLY A 63 2.21 -10.72 3.46
N VAL A 64 1.79 -10.29 4.64
CA VAL A 64 0.81 -10.99 5.48
C VAL A 64 -0.22 -9.98 5.97
N ASN A 65 -1.44 -10.44 6.13
CA ASN A 65 -2.51 -9.67 6.76
C ASN A 65 -3.23 -10.51 7.81
N LEU A 66 -3.74 -9.85 8.83
CA LEU A 66 -4.52 -10.45 9.90
C LEU A 66 -5.72 -9.55 10.21
N THR A 67 -6.89 -10.17 10.33
CA THR A 67 -8.10 -9.51 10.83
C THR A 67 -8.70 -10.35 11.94
N VAL A 68 -8.91 -9.75 13.09
CA VAL A 68 -9.56 -10.37 14.26
C VAL A 68 -10.90 -9.68 14.50
N PRO A 69 -12.03 -10.33 14.21
CA PRO A 69 -13.36 -9.80 14.51
C PRO A 69 -13.64 -9.87 16.01
N ALA A 70 -14.35 -8.88 16.52
CA ALA A 70 -14.81 -8.79 17.91
C ALA A 70 -16.19 -8.12 17.95
N ASN A 71 -17.25 -8.88 17.79
CA ASN A 71 -18.63 -8.40 17.59
C ASN A 71 -18.72 -7.45 16.38
N ASP A 72 -19.15 -6.20 16.60
CA ASP A 72 -19.23 -5.16 15.57
C ASP A 72 -17.86 -4.53 15.26
N PHE A 73 -16.84 -4.81 16.06
CA PHE A 73 -15.50 -4.31 15.87
C PHE A 73 -14.61 -5.34 15.18
N ARG A 74 -13.51 -4.86 14.59
CA ARG A 74 -12.40 -5.67 14.12
C ARG A 74 -11.08 -4.97 14.39
N VAL A 75 -10.06 -5.71 14.72
CA VAL A 75 -8.67 -5.25 14.71
C VAL A 75 -8.03 -5.86 13.47
N PHE A 76 -7.30 -5.07 12.71
CA PHE A 76 -6.64 -5.55 11.52
C PHE A 76 -5.23 -5.00 11.40
N GLY A 77 -4.41 -5.74 10.69
CA GLY A 77 -3.06 -5.32 10.36
C GLY A 77 -2.58 -5.97 9.09
N GLU A 78 -1.63 -5.33 8.44
CA GLU A 78 -1.01 -5.80 7.22
C GLU A 78 0.46 -5.39 7.23
N TYR A 79 1.32 -6.27 6.72
CA TYR A 79 2.75 -6.04 6.61
C TYR A 79 3.25 -6.56 5.27
N TRP A 80 4.02 -5.73 4.56
CA TRP A 80 4.68 -6.08 3.32
C TRP A 80 6.16 -5.80 3.41
N LYS A 81 6.96 -6.67 2.78
CA LYS A 81 8.40 -6.52 2.69
C LYS A 81 8.90 -6.94 1.31
N SER A 82 9.61 -6.04 0.65
CA SER A 82 10.33 -6.33 -0.58
C SER A 82 11.77 -6.75 -0.31
N ASN A 83 12.46 -7.22 -1.33
CA ASN A 83 13.89 -7.54 -1.29
C ASN A 83 14.80 -6.35 -1.65
N ALA A 84 14.27 -5.13 -1.68
CA ALA A 84 15.08 -3.92 -1.80
C ALA A 84 16.00 -3.72 -0.58
N ASP A 85 17.13 -3.03 -0.78
CA ASP A 85 18.11 -2.80 0.29
C ASP A 85 17.62 -1.81 1.35
N ASN A 86 16.80 -0.82 0.95
CA ASN A 86 16.32 0.24 1.82
C ASN A 86 14.83 0.51 1.61
N ASN A 87 14.16 1.07 2.62
CA ASN A 87 12.73 1.49 2.58
C ASN A 87 11.80 0.39 2.04
N ASN A 88 12.11 -0.83 2.40
CA ASN A 88 11.56 -2.06 1.86
C ASN A 88 10.41 -2.64 2.67
N LYS A 89 9.79 -1.84 3.54
CA LYS A 89 8.71 -2.27 4.41
C LYS A 89 7.55 -1.31 4.33
N THR A 90 6.36 -1.88 4.27
CA THR A 90 5.09 -1.17 4.41
C THR A 90 4.22 -1.93 5.41
N TRP A 91 3.57 -1.23 6.29
CA TRP A 91 2.61 -1.84 7.21
C TRP A 91 1.50 -0.86 7.59
N GLN A 92 0.37 -1.45 7.93
CA GLN A 92 -0.74 -0.75 8.55
C GLN A 92 -1.27 -1.55 9.73
N ALA A 93 -1.84 -0.83 10.70
CA ALA A 93 -2.60 -1.42 11.79
C ALA A 93 -3.78 -0.52 12.12
N GLY A 94 -4.94 -1.12 12.38
CA GLY A 94 -6.14 -0.35 12.57
C GLY A 94 -7.23 -1.09 13.31
N ILE A 95 -8.29 -0.34 13.57
CA ILE A 95 -9.56 -0.84 14.10
C ILE A 95 -10.68 -0.45 13.15
N GLY A 96 -11.65 -1.33 13.00
CA GLY A 96 -12.85 -1.10 12.23
C GLY A 96 -14.09 -1.33 13.06
N TYR A 97 -15.18 -0.67 12.67
CA TYR A 97 -16.51 -0.82 13.24
C TYR A 97 -17.53 -1.02 12.14
N GLY A 98 -18.48 -1.93 12.36
CA GLY A 98 -19.53 -2.26 11.42
C GLY A 98 -19.05 -3.06 10.21
N ALA A 99 -19.98 -3.42 9.35
CA ALA A 99 -19.73 -4.14 8.11
C ALA A 99 -20.64 -3.59 7.01
N LEU A 100 -20.06 -3.28 5.86
CA LEU A 100 -20.81 -2.88 4.67
C LEU A 100 -21.45 -4.12 4.04
N ASP A 101 -22.78 -4.11 3.92
CA ASP A 101 -23.53 -5.09 3.14
C ASP A 101 -24.32 -4.36 2.04
N LEU A 102 -23.90 -4.51 0.80
CA LEU A 102 -24.54 -3.86 -0.35
C LEU A 102 -25.98 -4.33 -0.61
N LYS A 103 -26.40 -5.41 0.02
CA LYS A 103 -27.80 -5.91 -0.03
C LYS A 103 -28.68 -5.26 1.02
N LYS A 104 -28.07 -4.62 2.04
CA LYS A 104 -28.75 -4.03 3.19
C LYS A 104 -28.54 -2.53 3.23
N PRO A 105 -29.45 -1.73 2.66
CA PRO A 105 -29.39 -0.26 2.76
C PRO A 105 -29.27 0.20 4.21
N GLY A 106 -28.41 1.21 4.45
CA GLY A 106 -28.11 1.71 5.78
C GLY A 106 -27.01 0.95 6.53
N SER A 107 -26.54 -0.19 6.04
CA SER A 107 -25.34 -0.82 6.59
C SER A 107 -24.11 0.06 6.33
N PHE A 108 -23.18 0.12 7.27
CA PHE A 108 -21.99 0.93 7.15
C PHE A 108 -20.77 0.27 7.76
N SER A 109 -19.59 0.74 7.36
CA SER A 109 -18.32 0.43 8.00
C SER A 109 -17.50 1.70 8.18
N LEU A 110 -16.73 1.73 9.25
CA LEU A 110 -15.76 2.77 9.56
C LEU A 110 -14.45 2.09 9.95
N ASP A 111 -13.37 2.45 9.28
CA ASP A 111 -12.02 1.99 9.57
C ASP A 111 -11.12 3.17 9.91
N VAL A 112 -10.29 3.00 10.92
CA VAL A 112 -9.21 3.93 11.29
C VAL A 112 -7.93 3.13 11.36
N ALA A 113 -6.91 3.55 10.62
CA ALA A 113 -5.63 2.86 10.56
C ALA A 113 -4.46 3.85 10.57
N TYR A 114 -3.39 3.43 11.21
CA TYR A 114 -2.08 4.04 11.08
C TYR A 114 -1.28 3.31 10.02
N ASN A 115 -0.64 4.06 9.14
CA ASN A 115 0.09 3.55 8.00
C ASN A 115 1.55 4.01 8.07
N ARG A 116 2.45 3.11 7.67
CA ARG A 116 3.84 3.41 7.39
C ARG A 116 4.21 2.77 6.06
N VAL A 117 4.58 3.58 5.09
CA VAL A 117 4.79 3.16 3.71
C VAL A 117 6.22 3.48 3.30
N GLY A 118 7.00 2.44 2.99
CA GLY A 118 8.33 2.58 2.40
C GLY A 118 8.23 2.60 0.88
N THR A 119 8.97 3.49 0.23
CA THR A 119 8.93 3.68 -1.23
C THR A 119 9.27 2.43 -2.03
N ASN A 120 10.08 1.53 -1.47
CA ASN A 120 10.49 0.28 -2.12
C ASN A 120 9.67 -0.95 -1.65
N ALA A 121 8.53 -0.74 -0.99
CA ALA A 121 7.59 -1.79 -0.62
C ALA A 121 6.16 -1.42 -1.01
N TYR A 122 6.01 -0.64 -2.05
CA TYR A 122 4.74 -0.14 -2.53
C TYR A 122 4.64 -0.28 -4.05
N PHE A 123 3.51 -0.80 -4.51
CA PHE A 123 3.14 -0.79 -5.92
C PHE A 123 2.25 0.42 -6.19
N GLY A 124 2.68 1.30 -7.09
CA GLY A 124 1.83 2.36 -7.59
C GLY A 124 0.57 1.79 -8.28
N GLY A 125 -0.51 2.58 -8.28
CA GLY A 125 -1.75 2.20 -8.96
C GLY A 125 -2.77 1.47 -8.08
N THR A 126 -2.60 1.48 -6.76
CA THR A 126 -3.66 1.11 -5.83
C THR A 126 -4.71 2.24 -5.72
N THR A 127 -5.88 1.94 -5.15
CA THR A 127 -6.96 2.92 -4.94
C THR A 127 -6.54 4.10 -4.05
N TYR A 128 -5.50 3.94 -3.25
CA TYR A 128 -4.83 5.02 -2.55
C TYR A 128 -3.77 5.60 -3.49
N GLN A 129 -3.92 6.84 -3.90
CA GLN A 129 -2.88 7.56 -4.62
C GLN A 129 -1.79 8.03 -3.64
N VAL A 130 -1.23 7.08 -2.90
CA VAL A 130 -0.15 7.35 -1.93
C VAL A 130 1.04 8.01 -2.62
N ASN A 131 1.24 7.76 -3.92
CA ASN A 131 2.28 8.42 -4.71
C ASN A 131 2.17 9.95 -4.72
N ASP A 132 0.94 10.48 -4.65
CA ASP A 132 0.71 11.94 -4.64
C ASP A 132 1.15 12.58 -3.32
N PHE A 133 1.30 11.78 -2.27
CA PHE A 133 1.78 12.24 -0.96
C PHE A 133 3.28 12.14 -0.79
N PHE A 134 3.99 11.37 -1.64
CA PHE A 134 5.44 11.34 -1.61
C PHE A 134 6.02 12.57 -2.29
N SER A 135 6.74 13.40 -1.55
CA SER A 135 7.57 14.43 -2.13
C SER A 135 8.85 13.84 -2.75
N ALA A 136 9.43 14.53 -3.71
CA ALA A 136 10.69 14.12 -4.33
C ALA A 136 11.77 13.92 -3.25
N GLY A 137 12.29 12.70 -3.14
CA GLY A 137 13.31 12.34 -2.15
C GLY A 137 12.80 11.69 -0.87
N ASP A 138 11.48 11.65 -0.63
CA ASP A 138 10.90 10.90 0.48
C ASP A 138 11.17 9.40 0.32
N LYS A 139 11.58 8.79 1.42
CA LYS A 139 11.91 7.35 1.46
C LYS A 139 10.89 6.55 2.24
N GLU A 140 10.18 7.22 3.10
CA GLU A 140 9.15 6.65 3.95
C GLU A 140 8.10 7.70 4.25
N MET A 141 6.85 7.27 4.37
CA MET A 141 5.73 8.12 4.74
C MET A 141 4.93 7.47 5.87
N LYS A 142 4.40 8.29 6.76
CA LYS A 142 3.51 7.88 7.85
C LYS A 142 2.26 8.77 7.84
N PHE A 143 1.12 8.18 8.11
CA PHE A 143 -0.14 8.90 8.20
C PHE A 143 -1.22 8.08 8.88
N TRP A 144 -2.21 8.77 9.40
CA TRP A 144 -3.49 8.18 9.78
C TRP A 144 -4.46 8.23 8.60
N ASN A 145 -5.28 7.21 8.51
CA ASN A 145 -6.30 7.09 7.49
C ASN A 145 -7.64 6.72 8.13
N VAL A 146 -8.70 7.37 7.68
CA VAL A 146 -10.09 7.05 8.02
C VAL A 146 -10.84 6.70 6.75
N VAL A 147 -11.48 5.54 6.73
CA VAL A 147 -12.33 5.09 5.62
C VAL A 147 -13.72 4.86 6.15
N ALA A 148 -14.70 5.56 5.60
CA ALA A 148 -16.11 5.38 5.90
C ALA A 148 -16.86 4.92 4.65
N GLN A 149 -17.73 3.92 4.82
CA GLN A 149 -18.57 3.41 3.74
C GLN A 149 -20.00 3.22 4.24
N VAL A 150 -20.97 3.51 3.38
CA VAL A 150 -22.39 3.28 3.68
C VAL A 150 -23.11 2.78 2.44
N ALA A 151 -23.95 1.76 2.60
CA ALA A 151 -24.85 1.30 1.56
C ALA A 151 -26.07 2.25 1.51
N LEU A 152 -26.19 3.03 0.44
CA LEU A 152 -27.31 3.97 0.24
C LEU A 152 -28.55 3.24 -0.24
N GLN A 153 -28.36 2.31 -1.18
CA GLN A 153 -29.38 1.43 -1.73
C GLN A 153 -28.74 0.08 -2.08
N LYS A 154 -29.57 -0.88 -2.49
CA LYS A 154 -29.06 -2.17 -2.97
C LYS A 154 -28.05 -1.97 -4.10
N ASN A 155 -26.83 -2.48 -3.92
CA ASN A 155 -25.71 -2.37 -4.83
C ASN A 155 -25.19 -0.94 -5.08
N ILE A 156 -25.59 0.04 -4.25
CA ILE A 156 -25.09 1.42 -4.33
C ILE A 156 -24.49 1.78 -2.97
N SER A 157 -23.22 2.14 -2.94
CA SER A 157 -22.54 2.62 -1.73
C SER A 157 -21.86 3.95 -1.97
N LEU A 158 -21.73 4.73 -0.91
CA LEU A 158 -20.85 5.88 -0.81
C LEU A 158 -19.63 5.47 0.00
N ARG A 159 -18.44 5.85 -0.46
CA ARG A 159 -17.17 5.71 0.25
C ARG A 159 -16.51 7.07 0.37
N GLY A 160 -16.05 7.40 1.57
CA GLY A 160 -15.21 8.54 1.86
C GLY A 160 -13.91 8.08 2.50
N GLU A 161 -12.82 8.74 2.15
CA GLU A 161 -11.48 8.52 2.72
C GLU A 161 -10.87 9.84 3.12
N PHE A 162 -10.17 9.84 4.25
CA PHE A 162 -9.47 11.00 4.76
C PHE A 162 -8.14 10.56 5.39
N ALA A 163 -7.05 11.15 4.92
CA ALA A 163 -5.72 10.96 5.49
C ALA A 163 -5.28 12.23 6.21
N PHE A 164 -4.65 12.09 7.38
CA PHE A 164 -4.17 13.21 8.20
C PHE A 164 -2.90 12.85 8.97
N ASP A 165 -2.25 13.83 9.55
CA ASP A 165 -0.96 13.72 10.24
C ASP A 165 0.09 13.05 9.32
N ILE A 166 0.14 13.54 8.08
CA ILE A 166 1.01 13.01 7.06
C ILE A 166 2.41 13.54 7.28
N SER A 167 3.38 12.64 7.41
CA SER A 167 4.79 12.99 7.52
C SER A 167 5.64 12.13 6.58
N GLY A 168 6.52 12.77 5.83
CA GLY A 168 7.52 12.13 4.99
C GLY A 168 8.90 12.14 5.67
N TYR A 169 9.71 11.13 5.40
CA TYR A 169 11.09 11.05 5.87
C TYR A 169 12.05 11.02 4.69
N THR A 170 12.86 12.04 4.56
CA THR A 170 14.09 11.99 3.76
C THR A 170 15.23 11.44 4.62
N LYS A 171 16.33 11.04 4.02
CA LYS A 171 17.46 10.41 4.72
C LYS A 171 18.03 11.27 5.86
N ASP A 172 17.79 12.57 5.84
CA ASP A 172 18.43 13.55 6.72
C ASP A 172 17.46 14.40 7.56
N ASN A 173 16.15 14.43 7.27
CA ASN A 173 15.18 15.24 8.03
C ASN A 173 13.75 14.68 7.96
N GLU A 174 13.04 14.82 9.06
CA GLU A 174 11.59 14.64 9.11
C GLU A 174 10.94 15.90 8.49
N SER A 175 10.29 15.77 7.35
CA SER A 175 9.43 16.82 6.81
C SER A 175 8.01 16.60 7.30
N LYS A 176 7.47 17.52 8.09
CA LYS A 176 6.04 17.60 8.33
C LYS A 176 5.42 18.41 7.20
N TYR A 177 4.39 17.85 6.59
CA TYR A 177 3.50 18.63 5.74
C TYR A 177 2.64 19.48 6.69
N ASP A 178 2.82 20.81 6.64
CA ASP A 178 1.92 21.71 7.35
C ASP A 178 0.54 21.65 6.68
N ASP A 179 -0.47 21.27 7.45
CA ASP A 179 -1.86 21.43 7.06
C ASP A 179 -2.17 22.94 6.95
N ASN A 180 -2.10 23.46 5.72
CA ASN A 180 -2.65 24.77 5.36
C ASN A 180 -3.96 24.60 4.62
#